data_3a52864bf01315405b6135bc21de1c0d
#
_entry.id   3a52864bf01315405b6135bc21de1c0d
#
_cell.length_a   1.000
_cell.length_b   1.000
_cell.length_c   1.000
_cell.angle_alpha   90.00
_cell.angle_beta   90.00
_cell.angle_gamma   90.00
#
_symmetry.space_group_name_H-M   'P 1'
#
loop_
_entity.id
_entity.type
_entity.pdbx_description
1 polymer ?
#
loop_
_entity_poly.entity_id
_entity_poly.type
_entity_poly.pdbx_seq_one_letter_code
_entity_poly.pdbx_strand_id
1 'polypeptide(L)'
;MLETALDWRAVAAVADGAALSLSDSARQRVETASRIVAAIVESGVRAYGVNTGVGALADTVVDRQSQSRLSRNIILSHACGVGPLLEAREVRAIIAAQIANFSHGHSGVRPVIVETLQAFVREDCIPDVPAKGSAGYLSHNAHIALVLIGEGRARLKGRPTSGAEALKTLGIEPLVLQAKEGLSLVNGTACSTGLGSLALARAERFLEWADAIAALTVEALGCQAAAFDGQVLALRKSKGIAKVGRVLRERLAGSGLIEAAKGARTQDALSLRSVPHAHGAGWDVFDFVGSIVDQELASVTDNPAVSGTPEAPLVSSEAHAVAPGLGQALDSLAVAVAQISAMSERRIDRLVNPLVSGLPAFLATDPGAGSGFMIAQYTAAALAAENRRLGAPASLDGGVTSALQEDFLAHPTAAANKLLAVIDNAEQILGIEFSAAAQAQDFKVAVAPRAKGTDALYRHIRAVLPTYADDRPLGWDLEKARDLLRRAPPPGI
;
A
#
# COMPACT_ATOMS: atom_id res chain seq x y z
N MET A 1 -3.24 14.61 16.95
CA MET A 1 -2.98 15.99 16.48
C MET A 1 -1.68 15.97 15.70
N LEU A 2 -1.64 16.62 14.54
CA LEU A 2 -0.49 16.69 13.65
C LEU A 2 0.44 17.82 14.11
N GLU A 3 1.38 17.52 14.99
CA GLU A 3 2.46 18.46 15.40
C GLU A 3 3.69 18.30 14.52
N THR A 4 3.95 17.06 14.10
CA THR A 4 5.04 16.64 13.21
C THR A 4 4.46 15.96 11.97
N ALA A 5 5.30 15.60 11.01
CA ALA A 5 4.87 14.81 9.84
C ALA A 5 4.18 13.51 10.27
N LEU A 6 3.14 13.10 9.51
CA LEU A 6 2.59 11.74 9.63
C LEU A 6 3.65 10.74 9.16
N ASP A 7 3.69 9.57 9.79
CA ASP A 7 4.32 8.39 9.21
C ASP A 7 3.30 7.58 8.40
N TRP A 8 3.76 6.60 7.64
CA TRP A 8 2.88 5.77 6.81
C TRP A 8 1.85 4.97 7.64
N ARG A 9 2.17 4.62 8.90
CA ARG A 9 1.24 3.93 9.80
C ARG A 9 0.09 4.84 10.23
N ALA A 10 0.40 6.09 10.50
CA ALA A 10 -0.63 7.08 10.83
C ALA A 10 -1.56 7.35 9.65
N VAL A 11 -1.03 7.42 8.42
CA VAL A 11 -1.85 7.54 7.19
C VAL A 11 -2.76 6.32 7.04
N ALA A 12 -2.25 5.10 7.22
CA ALA A 12 -3.06 3.89 7.18
C ALA A 12 -4.14 3.87 8.26
N ALA A 13 -3.82 4.31 9.48
CA ALA A 13 -4.79 4.42 10.58
C ALA A 13 -5.92 5.43 10.27
N VAL A 14 -5.59 6.58 9.67
CA VAL A 14 -6.61 7.54 9.21
C VAL A 14 -7.49 6.95 8.13
N ALA A 15 -6.92 6.20 7.21
CA ALA A 15 -7.68 5.49 6.18
C ALA A 15 -8.65 4.45 6.78
N ASP A 16 -8.30 3.89 7.93
CA ASP A 16 -9.12 2.94 8.71
C ASP A 16 -10.07 3.64 9.72
N GLY A 17 -10.16 4.98 9.68
CA GLY A 17 -11.12 5.76 10.47
C GLY A 17 -10.54 6.47 11.70
N ALA A 18 -9.23 6.46 11.91
CA ALA A 18 -8.63 7.29 12.96
C ALA A 18 -8.82 8.78 12.68
N ALA A 19 -9.02 9.56 13.73
CA ALA A 19 -9.20 11.00 13.61
C ALA A 19 -7.90 11.70 13.19
N LEU A 20 -8.03 12.68 12.29
CA LEU A 20 -6.94 13.53 11.82
C LEU A 20 -7.26 14.99 12.13
N SER A 21 -6.44 15.64 12.95
CA SER A 21 -6.56 17.07 13.27
C SER A 21 -5.20 17.76 13.20
N LEU A 22 -5.18 19.02 12.78
CA LEU A 22 -3.98 19.87 12.86
C LEU A 22 -3.79 20.37 14.31
N SER A 23 -2.52 20.49 14.71
CA SER A 23 -2.16 21.29 15.88
C SER A 23 -2.31 22.79 15.57
N ASP A 24 -2.33 23.62 16.62
CA ASP A 24 -2.35 25.08 16.45
C ASP A 24 -1.13 25.58 15.67
N SER A 25 0.04 24.99 15.94
CA SER A 25 1.28 25.33 15.23
C SER A 25 1.22 24.98 13.74
N ALA A 26 0.65 23.82 13.37
CA ALA A 26 0.45 23.44 11.97
C ALA A 26 -0.58 24.35 11.29
N ARG A 27 -1.69 24.67 11.96
CA ARG A 27 -2.69 25.62 11.46
C ARG A 27 -2.05 26.99 11.19
N GLN A 28 -1.21 27.49 12.10
CA GLN A 28 -0.53 28.77 11.95
C GLN A 28 0.46 28.75 10.77
N ARG A 29 1.17 27.63 10.52
CA ARG A 29 2.03 27.51 9.32
C ARG A 29 1.21 27.60 8.04
N VAL A 30 0.08 26.91 7.96
CA VAL A 30 -0.84 26.96 6.80
C VAL A 30 -1.33 28.39 6.58
N GLU A 31 -1.79 29.07 7.64
CA GLU A 31 -2.27 30.45 7.56
C GLU A 31 -1.17 31.43 7.14
N THR A 32 0.05 31.27 7.64
CA THR A 32 1.19 32.09 7.26
C THR A 32 1.51 31.91 5.77
N ALA A 33 1.55 30.67 5.26
CA ALA A 33 1.78 30.39 3.85
C ALA A 33 0.70 31.02 2.94
N SER A 34 -0.56 30.97 3.37
CA SER A 34 -1.66 31.64 2.64
C SER A 34 -1.46 33.17 2.58
N ARG A 35 -1.03 33.80 3.68
CA ARG A 35 -0.72 35.26 3.69
C ARG A 35 0.48 35.60 2.81
N ILE A 36 1.50 34.71 2.72
CA ILE A 36 2.62 34.87 1.81
C ILE A 36 2.13 34.90 0.34
N VAL A 37 1.24 33.97 -0.05
CA VAL A 37 0.66 33.99 -1.41
C VAL A 37 -0.14 35.27 -1.67
N ALA A 38 -0.93 35.73 -0.71
CA ALA A 38 -1.67 36.99 -0.83
C ALA A 38 -0.72 38.18 -1.07
N ALA A 39 0.39 38.25 -0.33
CA ALA A 39 1.40 39.31 -0.53
C ALA A 39 2.09 39.23 -1.91
N ILE A 40 2.38 38.02 -2.44
CA ILE A 40 2.89 37.84 -3.81
C ILE A 40 1.89 38.38 -4.82
N VAL A 41 0.61 38.06 -4.67
CA VAL A 41 -0.46 38.59 -5.57
C VAL A 41 -0.57 40.12 -5.51
N GLU A 42 -0.45 40.68 -4.31
CA GLU A 42 -0.52 42.15 -4.12
C GLU A 42 0.69 42.87 -4.70
N SER A 43 1.88 42.32 -4.56
CA SER A 43 3.12 42.89 -5.09
C SER A 43 3.19 42.88 -6.63
N GLY A 44 2.40 42.00 -7.28
CA GLY A 44 2.43 41.81 -8.73
C GLY A 44 3.69 41.16 -9.27
N VAL A 45 4.57 40.61 -8.38
CA VAL A 45 5.75 39.87 -8.80
C VAL A 45 5.31 38.62 -9.53
N ARG A 46 5.90 38.36 -10.71
CA ARG A 46 5.61 37.18 -11.51
C ARG A 46 6.04 35.91 -10.76
N ALA A 47 5.07 35.02 -10.53
CA ALA A 47 5.28 33.79 -9.79
C ALA A 47 4.53 32.62 -10.45
N TYR A 48 5.26 31.53 -10.77
CA TYR A 48 4.71 30.34 -11.41
C TYR A 48 3.48 29.83 -10.66
N GLY A 49 2.39 29.57 -11.40
CA GLY A 49 1.15 29.00 -10.85
C GLY A 49 0.44 29.85 -9.78
N VAL A 50 0.95 31.03 -9.46
CA VAL A 50 0.29 32.05 -8.62
C VAL A 50 -0.43 33.06 -9.50
N ASN A 51 0.31 33.75 -10.36
CA ASN A 51 -0.20 34.70 -11.32
C ASN A 51 0.29 34.44 -12.77
N THR A 52 0.66 33.19 -13.05
CA THR A 52 0.94 32.68 -14.41
C THR A 52 0.13 31.44 -14.67
N GLY A 53 0.05 31.00 -15.92
CA GLY A 53 -0.40 29.66 -16.28
C GLY A 53 0.51 28.57 -15.71
N VAL A 54 0.19 27.31 -15.99
CA VAL A 54 0.92 26.12 -15.49
C VAL A 54 1.43 25.27 -16.64
N GLY A 55 2.44 24.41 -16.40
CA GLY A 55 3.06 23.59 -17.41
C GLY A 55 3.64 24.45 -18.55
N ALA A 56 3.38 24.10 -19.79
CA ALA A 56 3.82 24.86 -20.97
C ALA A 56 3.32 26.31 -21.02
N LEU A 57 2.32 26.67 -20.21
CA LEU A 57 1.78 28.05 -20.11
C LEU A 57 2.43 28.85 -18.97
N ALA A 58 3.51 28.39 -18.37
CA ALA A 58 4.19 29.00 -17.24
C ALA A 58 4.60 30.47 -17.48
N ASP A 59 4.84 30.82 -18.73
CA ASP A 59 5.23 32.19 -19.14
C ASP A 59 4.05 33.14 -19.41
N THR A 60 2.84 32.64 -19.40
CA THR A 60 1.62 33.43 -19.64
C THR A 60 1.14 34.07 -18.34
N VAL A 61 1.28 35.39 -18.20
CA VAL A 61 0.79 36.14 -17.04
C VAL A 61 -0.74 36.18 -17.03
N VAL A 62 -1.35 35.93 -15.88
CA VAL A 62 -2.80 35.96 -15.64
C VAL A 62 -3.13 37.15 -14.74
N ASP A 63 -4.04 38.02 -15.20
CA ASP A 63 -4.48 39.17 -14.43
C ASP A 63 -5.17 38.78 -13.11
N ARG A 64 -5.15 39.69 -12.13
CA ARG A 64 -5.66 39.43 -10.77
C ARG A 64 -7.13 39.00 -10.76
N GLN A 65 -7.97 39.51 -11.65
CA GLN A 65 -9.41 39.18 -11.70
C GLN A 65 -9.62 37.73 -12.23
N SER A 66 -8.70 37.27 -13.05
CA SER A 66 -8.75 35.94 -13.67
C SER A 66 -8.11 34.80 -12.82
N GLN A 67 -7.39 35.12 -11.74
CA GLN A 67 -6.66 34.10 -10.95
C GLN A 67 -7.58 33.10 -10.26
N SER A 68 -8.72 33.52 -9.72
CA SER A 68 -9.71 32.60 -9.13
C SER A 68 -10.32 31.69 -10.20
N ARG A 69 -10.61 32.25 -11.40
CA ARG A 69 -11.08 31.48 -12.56
C ARG A 69 -10.01 30.47 -13.01
N LEU A 70 -8.72 30.86 -13.02
CA LEU A 70 -7.61 29.96 -13.33
C LEU A 70 -7.59 28.79 -12.33
N SER A 71 -7.62 29.06 -11.02
CA SER A 71 -7.60 28.03 -9.98
C SER A 71 -8.77 27.04 -10.14
N ARG A 72 -9.99 27.53 -10.41
CA ARG A 72 -11.14 26.66 -10.69
C ARG A 72 -10.94 25.85 -11.98
N ASN A 73 -10.46 26.47 -13.05
CA ASN A 73 -10.25 25.81 -14.35
C ASN A 73 -9.16 24.73 -14.28
N ILE A 74 -8.13 24.91 -13.47
CA ILE A 74 -7.12 23.87 -13.18
C ILE A 74 -7.83 22.63 -12.65
N ILE A 75 -8.67 22.74 -11.62
CA ILE A 75 -9.40 21.59 -11.07
C ILE A 75 -10.24 20.90 -12.15
N LEU A 76 -11.05 21.68 -12.90
CA LEU A 76 -11.94 21.13 -13.92
C LEU A 76 -11.19 20.40 -15.04
N SER A 77 -10.09 20.98 -15.53
CA SER A 77 -9.33 20.42 -16.65
C SER A 77 -8.40 19.27 -16.26
N HIS A 78 -8.02 19.15 -14.98
CA HIS A 78 -7.13 18.09 -14.48
C HIS A 78 -7.90 16.87 -13.95
N ALA A 79 -9.19 16.97 -13.71
CA ALA A 79 -10.04 15.85 -13.30
C ALA A 79 -10.40 14.97 -14.52
N CYS A 80 -9.40 14.35 -15.11
CA CYS A 80 -9.51 13.53 -16.34
C CYS A 80 -9.14 12.06 -16.12
N GLY A 81 -9.12 11.58 -14.87
CA GLY A 81 -8.91 10.17 -14.54
C GLY A 81 -9.99 9.26 -15.12
N VAL A 82 -9.64 7.99 -15.37
CA VAL A 82 -10.52 6.98 -15.98
C VAL A 82 -10.42 5.64 -15.25
N GLY A 83 -11.28 4.69 -15.58
CA GLY A 83 -11.29 3.34 -15.04
C GLY A 83 -12.15 3.19 -13.78
N PRO A 84 -11.96 2.10 -13.00
CA PRO A 84 -12.71 1.87 -11.77
C PRO A 84 -12.40 2.94 -10.74
N LEU A 85 -13.33 3.16 -9.81
CA LEU A 85 -13.10 4.08 -8.69
C LEU A 85 -12.17 3.45 -7.65
N LEU A 86 -11.33 4.27 -7.05
CA LEU A 86 -10.59 3.92 -5.85
C LEU A 86 -11.56 3.61 -4.69
N GLU A 87 -11.12 2.73 -3.80
CA GLU A 87 -11.86 2.41 -2.59
C GLU A 87 -11.86 3.59 -1.60
N ALA A 88 -12.86 3.61 -0.71
CA ALA A 88 -12.97 4.66 0.30
C ALA A 88 -11.70 4.79 1.16
N ARG A 89 -11.09 3.66 1.50
CA ARG A 89 -9.84 3.60 2.27
C ARG A 89 -8.68 4.26 1.53
N GLU A 90 -8.59 4.03 0.21
CA GLU A 90 -7.56 4.62 -0.64
C GLU A 90 -7.70 6.13 -0.74
N VAL A 91 -8.93 6.62 -0.95
CA VAL A 91 -9.20 8.07 -1.02
C VAL A 91 -8.92 8.76 0.31
N ARG A 92 -9.27 8.14 1.46
CA ARG A 92 -8.93 8.69 2.78
C ARG A 92 -7.41 8.78 3.00
N ALA A 93 -6.65 7.78 2.56
CA ALA A 93 -5.19 7.82 2.64
C ALA A 93 -4.58 8.95 1.81
N ILE A 94 -5.10 9.18 0.59
CA ILE A 94 -4.69 10.30 -0.26
C ILE A 94 -4.99 11.63 0.41
N ILE A 95 -6.19 11.80 0.96
CA ILE A 95 -6.58 13.04 1.68
C ILE A 95 -5.68 13.24 2.90
N ALA A 96 -5.37 12.19 3.67
CA ALA A 96 -4.48 12.28 4.82
C ALA A 96 -3.06 12.73 4.43
N ALA A 97 -2.50 12.15 3.37
CA ALA A 97 -1.20 12.55 2.83
C ALA A 97 -1.21 14.00 2.30
N GLN A 98 -2.31 14.44 1.70
CA GLN A 98 -2.45 15.83 1.24
C GLN A 98 -2.53 16.82 2.40
N ILE A 99 -3.27 16.50 3.45
CA ILE A 99 -3.32 17.30 4.68
C ILE A 99 -1.92 17.38 5.32
N ALA A 100 -1.17 16.27 5.34
CA ALA A 100 0.21 16.25 5.81
C ALA A 100 1.08 17.23 5.03
N ASN A 101 1.06 17.17 3.69
CA ASN A 101 1.81 18.11 2.85
C ASN A 101 1.42 19.58 3.14
N PHE A 102 0.14 19.90 3.24
CA PHE A 102 -0.30 21.27 3.54
C PHE A 102 0.14 21.74 4.92
N SER A 103 0.20 20.85 5.91
CA SER A 103 0.59 21.16 7.29
C SER A 103 2.04 21.64 7.42
N HIS A 104 2.90 21.40 6.42
CA HIS A 104 4.26 21.93 6.38
C HIS A 104 4.30 23.45 6.18
N GLY A 105 3.22 24.04 5.63
CA GLY A 105 3.09 25.49 5.49
C GLY A 105 3.87 26.10 4.32
N HIS A 106 3.96 25.37 3.21
CA HIS A 106 4.64 25.82 1.99
C HIS A 106 3.77 25.80 0.73
N SER A 107 2.53 25.33 0.83
CA SER A 107 1.60 25.24 -0.32
C SER A 107 0.79 26.49 -0.54
N GLY A 108 0.59 27.33 0.48
CA GLY A 108 -0.13 28.59 0.36
C GLY A 108 -1.65 28.49 0.30
N VAL A 109 -2.23 27.34 0.62
CA VAL A 109 -3.68 27.15 0.73
C VAL A 109 -4.24 27.80 1.99
N ARG A 110 -5.51 28.26 1.94
CA ARG A 110 -6.20 28.76 3.13
C ARG A 110 -6.56 27.62 4.10
N PRO A 111 -6.62 27.87 5.43
CA PRO A 111 -7.01 26.87 6.43
C PRO A 111 -8.33 26.19 6.13
N VAL A 112 -9.33 26.90 5.57
CA VAL A 112 -10.65 26.34 5.21
C VAL A 112 -10.55 25.15 4.25
N ILE A 113 -9.56 25.09 3.38
CA ILE A 113 -9.32 23.95 2.48
C ILE A 113 -8.96 22.72 3.28
N VAL A 114 -8.03 22.86 4.23
CA VAL A 114 -7.60 21.75 5.10
C VAL A 114 -8.75 21.30 6.01
N GLU A 115 -9.50 22.24 6.56
CA GLU A 115 -10.70 21.98 7.39
C GLU A 115 -11.76 21.20 6.62
N THR A 116 -11.99 21.54 5.36
CA THR A 116 -12.94 20.82 4.51
C THR A 116 -12.45 19.41 4.18
N LEU A 117 -11.16 19.22 3.89
CA LEU A 117 -10.57 17.89 3.69
C LEU A 117 -10.65 17.03 4.98
N GLN A 118 -10.42 17.63 6.14
CA GLN A 118 -10.61 16.94 7.43
C GLN A 118 -12.08 16.55 7.65
N ALA A 119 -13.03 17.42 7.26
CA ALA A 119 -14.44 17.11 7.34
C ALA A 119 -14.81 15.93 6.42
N PHE A 120 -14.22 15.83 5.22
CA PHE A 120 -14.45 14.69 4.33
C PHE A 120 -14.06 13.36 4.98
N VAL A 121 -12.89 13.30 5.62
CA VAL A 121 -12.44 12.09 6.32
C VAL A 121 -13.33 11.77 7.52
N ARG A 122 -13.64 12.78 8.34
CA ARG A 122 -14.43 12.64 9.58
C ARG A 122 -15.87 12.20 9.33
N GLU A 123 -16.52 12.76 8.29
CA GLU A 123 -17.92 12.55 8.00
C GLU A 123 -18.19 11.46 6.95
N ASP A 124 -17.15 10.72 6.57
CA ASP A 124 -17.21 9.69 5.51
C ASP A 124 -17.76 10.24 4.18
N CYS A 125 -17.31 11.42 3.79
CA CYS A 125 -17.55 12.02 2.48
C CYS A 125 -16.40 11.67 1.55
N ILE A 126 -16.58 10.67 0.73
CA ILE A 126 -15.51 10.10 -0.11
C ILE A 126 -15.72 10.53 -1.57
N PRO A 127 -14.89 11.43 -2.12
CA PRO A 127 -14.89 11.77 -3.53
C PRO A 127 -14.74 10.55 -4.44
N ASP A 128 -15.43 10.54 -5.58
CA ASP A 128 -15.25 9.53 -6.62
C ASP A 128 -13.97 9.80 -7.39
N VAL A 129 -12.94 8.99 -7.17
CA VAL A 129 -11.62 9.13 -7.80
C VAL A 129 -11.36 7.93 -8.69
N PRO A 130 -11.27 8.09 -10.03
CA PRO A 130 -10.88 7.01 -10.93
C PRO A 130 -9.42 6.59 -10.72
N ALA A 131 -9.13 5.30 -10.76
CA ALA A 131 -7.84 4.74 -10.40
C ALA A 131 -6.72 4.92 -11.44
N LYS A 132 -7.05 5.33 -12.67
CA LYS A 132 -6.08 5.42 -13.78
C LYS A 132 -6.00 6.82 -14.36
N GLY A 133 -4.85 7.17 -14.95
CA GLY A 133 -4.65 8.43 -15.67
C GLY A 133 -3.76 9.43 -14.94
N SER A 134 -2.89 8.97 -14.03
CA SER A 134 -1.88 9.81 -13.38
C SER A 134 -0.47 9.34 -13.72
N ALA A 135 0.39 10.28 -14.08
CA ALA A 135 1.83 10.05 -14.22
C ALA A 135 2.59 10.24 -12.89
N GLY A 136 1.86 10.39 -11.78
CA GLY A 136 2.42 10.54 -10.43
C GLY A 136 1.74 11.59 -9.57
N TYR A 137 1.13 12.60 -10.20
CA TYR A 137 0.46 13.73 -9.58
C TYR A 137 -0.71 14.22 -10.47
N LEU A 138 -1.43 15.25 -10.06
CA LEU A 138 -2.48 15.99 -10.75
C LEU A 138 -3.86 15.34 -10.74
N SER A 139 -4.11 14.33 -11.58
CA SER A 139 -5.47 13.88 -11.92
C SER A 139 -6.27 13.36 -10.70
N HIS A 140 -5.71 12.49 -9.89
CA HIS A 140 -6.44 11.91 -8.74
C HIS A 140 -6.83 12.98 -7.72
N ASN A 141 -5.90 13.87 -7.39
CA ASN A 141 -6.15 14.97 -6.46
C ASN A 141 -7.17 15.96 -7.02
N ALA A 142 -7.20 16.17 -8.35
CA ALA A 142 -8.19 17.03 -9.00
C ALA A 142 -9.62 16.49 -8.80
N HIS A 143 -9.83 15.16 -8.85
CA HIS A 143 -11.13 14.57 -8.55
C HIS A 143 -11.58 14.80 -7.10
N ILE A 144 -10.65 14.78 -6.15
CA ILE A 144 -10.93 15.15 -4.76
C ILE A 144 -11.32 16.64 -4.69
N ALA A 145 -10.55 17.49 -5.36
CA ALA A 145 -10.75 18.94 -5.36
C ALA A 145 -12.06 19.37 -6.04
N LEU A 146 -12.59 18.61 -7.01
CA LEU A 146 -13.92 18.86 -7.58
C LEU A 146 -14.99 18.97 -6.49
N VAL A 147 -14.97 18.05 -5.51
CA VAL A 147 -15.99 18.05 -4.45
C VAL A 147 -15.85 19.26 -3.54
N LEU A 148 -14.64 19.77 -3.30
CA LEU A 148 -14.41 21.00 -2.53
C LEU A 148 -15.09 22.23 -3.15
N ILE A 149 -15.18 22.28 -4.48
CA ILE A 149 -15.81 23.40 -5.22
C ILE A 149 -17.27 23.14 -5.60
N GLY A 150 -17.87 22.08 -5.04
CA GLY A 150 -19.29 21.71 -5.29
C GLY A 150 -19.53 20.99 -6.61
N GLU A 151 -18.49 20.57 -7.30
CA GLU A 151 -18.56 19.81 -8.56
C GLU A 151 -18.32 18.31 -8.32
N GLY A 152 -18.34 17.52 -9.37
CA GLY A 152 -18.05 16.08 -9.29
C GLY A 152 -19.05 15.26 -8.50
N ARG A 153 -18.59 14.10 -8.04
CA ARG A 153 -19.40 13.13 -7.29
C ARG A 153 -18.65 12.63 -6.05
N ALA A 154 -19.42 12.21 -5.05
CA ALA A 154 -18.90 11.61 -3.84
C ALA A 154 -19.82 10.50 -3.33
N ARG A 155 -19.36 9.74 -2.38
CA ARG A 155 -20.15 8.84 -1.54
C ARG A 155 -20.16 9.41 -0.12
N LEU A 156 -21.33 9.80 0.36
CA LEU A 156 -21.49 10.25 1.74
C LEU A 156 -22.07 9.11 2.58
N LYS A 157 -21.29 8.59 3.54
CA LYS A 157 -21.64 7.40 4.33
C LYS A 157 -22.05 6.22 3.43
N GLY A 158 -21.27 5.98 2.37
CA GLY A 158 -21.47 4.94 1.38
C GLY A 158 -22.55 5.21 0.32
N ARG A 159 -23.32 6.30 0.40
CA ARG A 159 -24.39 6.64 -0.55
C ARG A 159 -23.88 7.60 -1.62
N PRO A 160 -24.05 7.28 -2.92
CA PRO A 160 -23.67 8.16 -4.02
C PRO A 160 -24.44 9.49 -3.96
N THR A 161 -23.72 10.59 -4.20
CA THR A 161 -24.26 11.95 -4.19
C THR A 161 -23.45 12.87 -5.12
N SER A 162 -23.97 14.05 -5.47
CA SER A 162 -23.17 15.09 -6.12
C SER A 162 -22.28 15.81 -5.10
N GLY A 163 -21.19 16.45 -5.58
CA GLY A 163 -20.31 17.25 -4.72
C GLY A 163 -21.08 18.37 -4.00
N ALA A 164 -21.96 19.07 -4.72
CA ALA A 164 -22.77 20.15 -4.14
C ALA A 164 -23.71 19.64 -3.02
N GLU A 165 -24.39 18.51 -3.23
CA GLU A 165 -25.29 17.95 -2.22
C GLU A 165 -24.54 17.39 -1.02
N ALA A 166 -23.33 16.82 -1.25
CA ALA A 166 -22.45 16.38 -0.16
C ALA A 166 -22.06 17.55 0.75
N LEU A 167 -21.57 18.65 0.16
CA LEU A 167 -21.19 19.85 0.92
C LEU A 167 -22.39 20.45 1.67
N LYS A 168 -23.53 20.57 1.00
CA LYS A 168 -24.76 21.07 1.63
C LYS A 168 -25.16 20.23 2.84
N THR A 169 -25.10 18.91 2.73
CA THR A 169 -25.42 18.00 3.84
C THR A 169 -24.45 18.16 5.01
N LEU A 170 -23.18 18.49 4.72
CA LEU A 170 -22.16 18.76 5.74
C LEU A 170 -22.24 20.19 6.30
N GLY A 171 -23.12 21.05 5.77
CA GLY A 171 -23.19 22.46 6.17
C GLY A 171 -21.97 23.27 5.71
N ILE A 172 -21.32 22.87 4.62
CA ILE A 172 -20.13 23.52 4.05
C ILE A 172 -20.52 24.18 2.73
N GLU A 173 -20.19 25.47 2.58
CA GLU A 173 -20.38 26.15 1.30
C GLU A 173 -19.28 25.73 0.29
N PRO A 174 -19.64 25.56 -1.01
CA PRO A 174 -18.63 25.31 -2.05
C PRO A 174 -17.53 26.36 -2.03
N LEU A 175 -16.28 25.93 -2.05
CA LEU A 175 -15.14 26.85 -1.97
C LEU A 175 -14.94 27.64 -3.27
N VAL A 176 -14.85 28.95 -3.15
CA VAL A 176 -14.33 29.83 -4.18
C VAL A 176 -12.81 29.88 -4.01
N LEU A 177 -12.09 29.23 -4.94
CA LEU A 177 -10.63 29.13 -4.88
C LEU A 177 -9.96 30.47 -5.15
N GLN A 178 -8.87 30.72 -4.45
CA GLN A 178 -8.00 31.89 -4.65
C GLN A 178 -6.77 31.53 -5.50
N ALA A 179 -5.91 32.51 -5.75
CA ALA A 179 -4.66 32.32 -6.47
C ALA A 179 -3.84 31.17 -5.87
N LYS A 180 -3.20 30.37 -6.71
CA LYS A 180 -2.42 29.18 -6.38
C LYS A 180 -3.21 27.97 -5.83
N GLU A 181 -4.36 28.15 -5.17
CA GLU A 181 -5.08 27.06 -4.49
C GLU A 181 -5.46 25.91 -5.44
N GLY A 182 -5.86 26.23 -6.68
CA GLY A 182 -6.14 25.21 -7.69
C GLY A 182 -4.94 24.33 -8.00
N LEU A 183 -3.76 24.94 -8.18
CA LEU A 183 -2.53 24.18 -8.42
C LEU A 183 -2.11 23.38 -7.20
N SER A 184 -2.10 23.96 -6.00
CA SER A 184 -1.75 23.25 -4.77
C SER A 184 -2.65 22.05 -4.46
N LEU A 185 -3.92 22.14 -4.84
CA LEU A 185 -4.88 21.05 -4.66
C LEU A 185 -4.64 19.86 -5.59
N VAL A 186 -4.06 20.05 -6.77
CA VAL A 186 -3.81 18.97 -7.73
C VAL A 186 -2.37 18.47 -7.70
N ASN A 187 -1.43 19.29 -7.26
CA ASN A 187 0.00 18.99 -7.31
C ASN A 187 0.48 18.19 -6.11
N GLY A 188 1.74 17.73 -6.17
CA GLY A 188 2.36 16.95 -5.10
C GLY A 188 2.16 15.45 -5.20
N THR A 189 2.78 14.72 -4.28
CA THR A 189 2.86 13.26 -4.28
C THR A 189 1.80 12.57 -3.41
N ALA A 190 0.82 13.32 -2.89
CA ALA A 190 -0.17 12.81 -1.92
C ALA A 190 -0.88 11.54 -2.36
N CYS A 191 -1.20 11.40 -3.65
CA CYS A 191 -1.83 10.20 -4.18
C CYS A 191 -0.91 8.97 -4.04
N SER A 192 0.30 9.06 -4.56
CA SER A 192 1.27 7.95 -4.53
C SER A 192 1.74 7.62 -3.11
N THR A 193 1.91 8.64 -2.26
CA THR A 193 2.32 8.48 -0.86
C THR A 193 1.20 7.87 -0.01
N GLY A 194 -0.05 8.29 -0.21
CA GLY A 194 -1.22 7.71 0.45
C GLY A 194 -1.43 6.24 0.08
N LEU A 195 -1.40 5.92 -1.22
CA LEU A 195 -1.50 4.52 -1.70
C LEU A 195 -0.28 3.69 -1.25
N GLY A 196 0.92 4.26 -1.27
CA GLY A 196 2.15 3.62 -0.78
C GLY A 196 2.08 3.28 0.70
N SER A 197 1.50 4.15 1.52
CA SER A 197 1.25 3.91 2.95
C SER A 197 0.32 2.72 3.18
N LEU A 198 -0.75 2.61 2.40
CA LEU A 198 -1.65 1.44 2.46
C LEU A 198 -0.97 0.17 1.98
N ALA A 199 -0.16 0.25 0.93
CA ALA A 199 0.60 -0.88 0.42
C ALA A 199 1.60 -1.39 1.48
N LEU A 200 2.28 -0.49 2.21
CA LEU A 200 3.15 -0.85 3.33
C LEU A 200 2.38 -1.55 4.46
N ALA A 201 1.23 -1.04 4.87
CA ALA A 201 0.42 -1.67 5.92
C ALA A 201 -0.04 -3.08 5.55
N ARG A 202 -0.36 -3.31 4.28
CA ARG A 202 -0.70 -4.64 3.75
C ARG A 202 0.52 -5.54 3.60
N ALA A 203 1.65 -5.00 3.10
CA ALA A 203 2.89 -5.74 2.94
C ALA A 203 3.47 -6.20 4.28
N GLU A 204 3.42 -5.38 5.33
CA GLU A 204 3.82 -5.77 6.69
C GLU A 204 3.04 -7.01 7.15
N ARG A 205 1.72 -6.96 7.02
CA ARG A 205 0.84 -8.08 7.38
C ARG A 205 1.09 -9.33 6.53
N PHE A 206 1.27 -9.15 5.22
CA PHE A 206 1.63 -10.26 4.32
C PHE A 206 2.94 -10.93 4.74
N LEU A 207 3.97 -10.16 5.07
CA LEU A 207 5.28 -10.68 5.51
C LEU A 207 5.16 -11.46 6.83
N GLU A 208 4.42 -10.94 7.81
CA GLU A 208 4.17 -11.63 9.08
C GLU A 208 3.47 -12.98 8.88
N TRP A 209 2.44 -13.00 8.03
CA TRP A 209 1.73 -14.23 7.70
C TRP A 209 2.58 -15.20 6.87
N ALA A 210 3.38 -14.69 5.93
CA ALA A 210 4.28 -15.52 5.13
C ALA A 210 5.27 -16.28 6.00
N ASP A 211 5.87 -15.63 7.00
CA ASP A 211 6.77 -16.26 7.97
C ASP A 211 6.04 -17.33 8.81
N ALA A 212 4.84 -17.00 9.28
CA ALA A 212 4.05 -17.91 10.12
C ALA A 212 3.57 -19.14 9.34
N ILE A 213 3.05 -18.97 8.14
CA ILE A 213 2.54 -20.07 7.31
C ILE A 213 3.69 -20.94 6.81
N ALA A 214 4.85 -20.34 6.49
CA ALA A 214 6.05 -21.12 6.16
C ALA A 214 6.47 -22.05 7.30
N ALA A 215 6.35 -21.61 8.57
CA ALA A 215 6.62 -22.50 9.72
C ALA A 215 5.66 -23.68 9.76
N LEU A 216 4.36 -23.47 9.51
CA LEU A 216 3.35 -24.54 9.47
C LEU A 216 3.64 -25.55 8.34
N THR A 217 4.04 -25.04 7.15
CA THR A 217 4.43 -25.88 6.00
C THR A 217 5.71 -26.68 6.28
N VAL A 218 6.73 -26.03 6.84
CA VAL A 218 8.01 -26.64 7.24
C VAL A 218 7.78 -27.79 8.21
N GLU A 219 6.92 -27.59 9.21
CA GLU A 219 6.56 -28.61 10.17
C GLU A 219 5.79 -29.77 9.52
N ALA A 220 4.78 -29.49 8.69
CA ALA A 220 4.00 -30.53 8.00
C ALA A 220 4.86 -31.46 7.13
N LEU A 221 5.90 -30.87 6.49
CA LEU A 221 6.85 -31.60 5.64
C LEU A 221 8.04 -32.21 6.38
N GLY A 222 8.13 -32.04 7.72
CA GLY A 222 9.20 -32.57 8.55
C GLY A 222 10.59 -32.11 8.11
N CYS A 223 10.80 -30.81 8.01
CA CYS A 223 12.08 -30.22 7.56
C CYS A 223 13.17 -30.30 8.63
N GLN A 224 14.43 -30.20 8.20
CA GLN A 224 15.58 -30.19 9.10
C GLN A 224 15.74 -28.82 9.76
N ALA A 225 15.61 -28.73 11.08
CA ALA A 225 15.69 -27.49 11.84
C ALA A 225 17.06 -26.82 11.80
N ALA A 226 18.12 -27.53 11.47
CA ALA A 226 19.49 -27.02 11.37
C ALA A 226 19.63 -25.82 10.41
N ALA A 227 18.80 -25.75 9.36
CA ALA A 227 18.76 -24.63 8.44
C ALA A 227 18.33 -23.29 9.09
N PHE A 228 17.71 -23.35 10.25
CA PHE A 228 17.19 -22.19 10.99
C PHE A 228 18.02 -21.85 12.22
N ASP A 229 19.15 -22.54 12.43
CA ASP A 229 20.03 -22.28 13.58
C ASP A 229 20.47 -20.81 13.63
N GLY A 230 20.38 -20.20 14.82
CA GLY A 230 20.64 -18.78 14.99
C GLY A 230 22.11 -18.39 14.79
N GLN A 231 23.06 -19.26 15.17
CA GLN A 231 24.49 -18.98 14.99
C GLN A 231 24.86 -19.08 13.50
N VAL A 232 24.28 -20.06 12.80
CA VAL A 232 24.50 -20.24 11.35
C VAL A 232 23.92 -19.07 10.57
N LEU A 233 22.69 -18.67 10.86
CA LEU A 233 22.06 -17.52 10.18
C LEU A 233 22.77 -16.20 10.47
N ALA A 234 23.38 -16.03 11.65
CA ALA A 234 24.11 -14.84 12.03
C ALA A 234 25.43 -14.63 11.22
N LEU A 235 25.88 -15.63 10.48
CA LEU A 235 27.00 -15.48 9.52
C LEU A 235 26.62 -14.55 8.36
N ARG A 236 25.33 -14.44 8.03
CA ARG A 236 24.79 -13.44 7.08
C ARG A 236 24.37 -12.19 7.84
N LYS A 237 24.90 -11.05 7.44
CA LYS A 237 24.70 -9.76 8.13
C LYS A 237 23.43 -9.04 7.64
N SER A 238 22.27 -9.70 7.68
CA SER A 238 20.96 -9.16 7.34
C SER A 238 20.05 -9.17 8.58
N LYS A 239 19.40 -8.05 8.86
CA LYS A 239 18.42 -7.93 9.96
C LYS A 239 17.18 -8.78 9.68
N GLY A 240 16.72 -8.79 8.44
CA GLY A 240 15.57 -9.58 8.03
C GLY A 240 15.81 -11.09 8.17
N ILE A 241 16.98 -11.60 7.77
CA ILE A 241 17.32 -13.02 7.98
C ILE A 241 17.28 -13.39 9.47
N ALA A 242 17.84 -12.55 10.32
CA ALA A 242 17.84 -12.76 11.77
C ALA A 242 16.40 -12.78 12.34
N LYS A 243 15.56 -11.83 11.89
CA LYS A 243 14.13 -11.71 12.25
C LYS A 243 13.37 -12.98 11.88
N VAL A 244 13.40 -13.36 10.60
CA VAL A 244 12.66 -14.56 10.11
C VAL A 244 13.15 -15.84 10.73
N GLY A 245 14.48 -16.01 10.86
CA GLY A 245 15.05 -17.17 11.52
C GLY A 245 14.61 -17.30 12.97
N ARG A 246 14.48 -16.20 13.70
CA ARG A 246 13.93 -16.19 15.06
C ARG A 246 12.47 -16.61 15.08
N VAL A 247 11.62 -16.04 14.21
CA VAL A 247 10.20 -16.38 14.11
C VAL A 247 10.01 -17.88 13.84
N LEU A 248 10.78 -18.46 12.90
CA LEU A 248 10.70 -19.89 12.60
C LEU A 248 11.08 -20.75 13.81
N ARG A 249 12.19 -20.45 14.50
CA ARG A 249 12.60 -21.20 15.68
C ARG A 249 11.56 -21.14 16.81
N GLU A 250 11.01 -19.95 17.07
CA GLU A 250 9.98 -19.75 18.09
C GLU A 250 8.71 -20.53 17.77
N ARG A 251 8.23 -20.48 16.52
CA ARG A 251 7.02 -21.19 16.10
C ARG A 251 7.18 -22.71 16.05
N LEU A 252 8.37 -23.21 15.76
CA LEU A 252 8.68 -24.63 15.65
C LEU A 252 9.17 -25.24 16.98
N ALA A 253 9.31 -24.43 18.03
CA ALA A 253 9.83 -24.90 19.31
C ALA A 253 8.97 -26.02 19.91
N GLY A 254 9.58 -27.16 20.22
CA GLY A 254 8.92 -28.35 20.80
C GLY A 254 8.08 -29.14 19.78
N SER A 255 8.29 -28.96 18.48
CA SER A 255 7.62 -29.78 17.46
C SER A 255 8.04 -31.24 17.50
N GLY A 256 7.11 -32.13 17.82
CA GLY A 256 7.33 -33.55 17.69
C GLY A 256 7.51 -34.04 16.26
N LEU A 257 6.86 -33.35 15.28
CA LEU A 257 7.00 -33.66 13.85
C LEU A 257 8.41 -33.35 13.33
N ILE A 258 9.00 -32.22 13.72
CA ILE A 258 10.37 -31.86 13.37
C ILE A 258 11.39 -32.83 14.03
N GLU A 259 11.17 -33.21 15.31
CA GLU A 259 12.05 -34.14 15.99
C GLU A 259 11.97 -35.55 15.39
N ALA A 260 10.75 -36.01 15.05
CA ALA A 260 10.56 -37.32 14.39
C ALA A 260 11.21 -37.37 12.98
N ALA A 261 11.35 -36.23 12.30
CA ALA A 261 11.97 -36.14 10.99
C ALA A 261 13.49 -35.89 11.01
N LYS A 262 14.09 -35.73 12.20
CA LYS A 262 15.50 -35.38 12.35
C LYS A 262 16.41 -36.43 11.72
N GLY A 263 17.31 -36.01 10.85
CA GLY A 263 18.24 -36.89 10.14
C GLY A 263 17.64 -37.67 8.97
N ALA A 264 16.33 -37.57 8.71
CA ALA A 264 15.69 -38.27 7.59
C ALA A 264 16.21 -37.78 6.23
N ARG A 265 16.72 -36.55 6.15
CA ARG A 265 17.32 -35.93 4.96
C ARG A 265 18.57 -35.16 5.34
N THR A 266 19.57 -35.17 4.46
CA THR A 266 20.76 -34.30 4.62
C THR A 266 20.41 -32.86 4.47
N GLN A 267 19.50 -32.52 3.53
CA GLN A 267 19.14 -31.17 3.18
C GLN A 267 17.74 -31.11 2.59
N ASP A 268 16.98 -30.07 2.98
CA ASP A 268 15.67 -29.76 2.39
C ASP A 268 15.78 -28.93 1.13
N ALA A 269 14.68 -28.86 0.37
CA ALA A 269 14.59 -28.03 -0.81
C ALA A 269 14.74 -26.53 -0.47
N LEU A 270 15.16 -25.73 -1.46
CA LEU A 270 15.35 -24.28 -1.29
C LEU A 270 14.09 -23.56 -0.83
N SER A 271 12.92 -23.91 -1.36
CA SER A 271 11.65 -23.29 -0.95
C SER A 271 11.29 -23.47 0.54
N LEU A 272 12.00 -24.35 1.23
CA LEU A 272 11.85 -24.64 2.67
C LEU A 272 13.02 -24.06 3.46
N ARG A 273 14.25 -24.53 3.18
CA ARG A 273 15.43 -24.15 3.97
C ARG A 273 15.88 -22.71 3.78
N SER A 274 15.54 -22.07 2.65
CA SER A 274 15.92 -20.67 2.40
C SER A 274 14.83 -19.65 2.76
N VAL A 275 13.78 -20.05 3.48
CA VAL A 275 12.76 -19.12 4.00
C VAL A 275 13.38 -17.93 4.73
N PRO A 276 14.34 -18.08 5.67
CA PRO A 276 14.96 -16.94 6.32
C PRO A 276 15.65 -15.98 5.35
N HIS A 277 16.21 -16.48 4.26
CA HIS A 277 16.95 -15.67 3.29
C HIS A 277 15.99 -14.89 2.37
N ALA A 278 14.99 -15.54 1.80
CA ALA A 278 14.06 -14.90 0.88
C ALA A 278 13.09 -13.94 1.60
N HIS A 279 12.46 -14.40 2.67
CA HIS A 279 11.55 -13.56 3.46
C HIS A 279 12.34 -12.45 4.18
N GLY A 280 13.55 -12.75 4.68
CA GLY A 280 14.42 -11.76 5.29
C GLY A 280 14.83 -10.64 4.34
N ALA A 281 15.15 -10.97 3.08
CA ALA A 281 15.38 -9.95 2.05
C ALA A 281 14.12 -9.08 1.82
N GLY A 282 12.93 -9.68 1.87
CA GLY A 282 11.67 -8.94 1.81
C GLY A 282 11.50 -7.96 2.96
N TRP A 283 11.85 -8.35 4.20
CA TRP A 283 11.82 -7.47 5.36
C TRP A 283 12.84 -6.33 5.25
N ASP A 284 14.06 -6.60 4.77
CA ASP A 284 15.09 -5.55 4.58
C ASP A 284 14.63 -4.52 3.52
N VAL A 285 13.96 -4.97 2.44
CA VAL A 285 13.34 -4.07 1.44
C VAL A 285 12.16 -3.31 2.03
N PHE A 286 11.31 -3.96 2.81
CA PHE A 286 10.18 -3.32 3.47
C PHE A 286 10.62 -2.15 4.38
N ASP A 287 11.63 -2.36 5.21
CA ASP A 287 12.18 -1.32 6.09
C ASP A 287 12.74 -0.13 5.29
N PHE A 288 13.44 -0.41 4.19
CA PHE A 288 13.93 0.62 3.27
C PHE A 288 12.77 1.43 2.67
N VAL A 289 11.75 0.76 2.12
CA VAL A 289 10.60 1.42 1.49
C VAL A 289 9.79 2.23 2.50
N GLY A 290 9.60 1.70 3.71
CA GLY A 290 8.96 2.42 4.80
C GLY A 290 9.66 3.75 5.10
N SER A 291 11.00 3.75 5.14
CA SER A 291 11.78 4.97 5.35
C SER A 291 11.61 6.00 4.22
N ILE A 292 11.47 5.56 2.97
CA ILE A 292 11.25 6.47 1.83
C ILE A 292 9.85 7.08 1.88
N VAL A 293 8.82 6.30 2.19
CA VAL A 293 7.45 6.83 2.32
C VAL A 293 7.34 7.83 3.48
N ASP A 294 8.02 7.57 4.60
CA ASP A 294 8.06 8.51 5.73
C ASP A 294 8.81 9.80 5.37
N GLN A 295 9.87 9.72 4.58
CA GLN A 295 10.56 10.91 4.06
C GLN A 295 9.66 11.74 3.14
N GLU A 296 8.89 11.11 2.27
CA GLU A 296 7.90 11.81 1.42
C GLU A 296 6.82 12.51 2.27
N LEU A 297 6.30 11.83 3.29
CA LEU A 297 5.31 12.43 4.21
C LEU A 297 5.87 13.59 5.02
N ALA A 298 7.17 13.59 5.30
CA ALA A 298 7.88 14.66 6.00
C ALA A 298 8.36 15.79 5.07
N SER A 299 8.15 15.65 3.76
CA SER A 299 8.64 16.59 2.74
C SER A 299 7.54 17.50 2.22
N VAL A 300 7.95 18.67 1.73
CA VAL A 300 7.12 19.53 0.90
C VAL A 300 7.14 18.98 -0.52
N THR A 301 5.99 18.59 -1.03
CA THR A 301 5.87 17.96 -2.36
C THR A 301 5.08 18.81 -3.36
N ASP A 302 4.68 20.02 -2.98
CA ASP A 302 4.00 21.00 -3.85
C ASP A 302 5.03 21.80 -4.66
N ASN A 303 4.66 22.25 -5.84
CA ASN A 303 5.41 23.17 -6.71
C ASN A 303 4.46 24.22 -7.30
N PRO A 304 4.75 25.52 -7.12
CA PRO A 304 5.91 26.10 -6.44
C PRO A 304 5.76 26.09 -4.92
N ALA A 305 6.88 26.00 -4.20
CA ALA A 305 6.91 26.19 -2.77
C ALA A 305 6.94 27.69 -2.41
N VAL A 306 6.20 28.06 -1.37
CA VAL A 306 6.24 29.42 -0.81
C VAL A 306 6.99 29.45 0.51
N SER A 307 7.74 30.51 0.76
CA SER A 307 8.54 30.69 1.96
C SER A 307 8.76 32.16 2.31
N GLY A 308 9.56 32.48 3.31
CA GLY A 308 9.78 33.84 3.80
C GLY A 308 8.69 34.30 4.76
N THR A 309 8.33 35.58 4.66
CA THR A 309 7.25 36.19 5.45
C THR A 309 6.32 36.98 4.52
N PRO A 310 5.12 37.39 4.97
CA PRO A 310 4.25 38.26 4.16
C PRO A 310 4.91 39.56 3.75
N GLU A 311 5.85 40.09 4.54
CA GLU A 311 6.60 41.33 4.26
C GLU A 311 7.78 41.11 3.28
N ALA A 312 8.30 39.87 3.24
CA ALA A 312 9.39 39.43 2.36
C ALA A 312 9.06 38.05 1.75
N PRO A 313 8.02 37.98 0.88
CA PRO A 313 7.55 36.73 0.34
C PRO A 313 8.53 36.16 -0.69
N LEU A 314 8.73 34.83 -0.64
CA LEU A 314 9.52 34.10 -1.60
C LEU A 314 8.67 33.00 -2.24
N VAL A 315 8.88 32.77 -3.53
CA VAL A 315 8.29 31.66 -4.27
C VAL A 315 9.37 30.98 -5.10
N SER A 316 9.46 29.67 -5.00
CA SER A 316 10.47 28.89 -5.73
C SER A 316 9.77 27.85 -6.59
N SER A 317 10.01 27.89 -7.90
CA SER A 317 9.60 26.83 -8.81
C SER A 317 10.70 25.78 -8.86
N GLU A 318 10.34 24.54 -8.60
CA GLU A 318 11.25 23.42 -8.43
C GLU A 318 10.56 22.09 -8.88
N ALA A 319 11.10 20.94 -8.56
CA ALA A 319 10.60 19.63 -9.02
C ALA A 319 10.13 18.72 -7.87
N HIS A 320 9.71 19.24 -6.72
CA HIS A 320 9.30 18.47 -5.55
C HIS A 320 8.11 17.54 -5.81
N ALA A 321 7.26 17.85 -6.79
CA ALA A 321 6.14 16.98 -7.17
C ALA A 321 6.58 15.69 -7.90
N VAL A 322 7.82 15.64 -8.39
CA VAL A 322 8.37 14.47 -9.09
C VAL A 322 9.10 13.58 -8.08
N ALA A 323 8.55 12.40 -7.79
CA ALA A 323 9.05 11.50 -6.74
C ALA A 323 9.67 10.20 -7.31
N PRO A 324 10.83 10.25 -7.98
CA PRO A 324 11.45 9.06 -8.55
C PRO A 324 11.88 8.06 -7.48
N GLY A 325 12.37 8.53 -6.33
CA GLY A 325 12.75 7.67 -5.21
C GLY A 325 11.57 6.87 -4.66
N LEU A 326 10.40 7.49 -4.55
CA LEU A 326 9.17 6.80 -4.13
C LEU A 326 8.75 5.72 -5.15
N GLY A 327 8.75 6.04 -6.45
CA GLY A 327 8.41 5.08 -7.50
C GLY A 327 9.33 3.85 -7.48
N GLN A 328 10.64 4.06 -7.42
CA GLN A 328 11.64 2.99 -7.35
C GLN A 328 11.52 2.13 -6.09
N ALA A 329 11.26 2.77 -4.94
CA ALA A 329 11.06 2.06 -3.68
C ALA A 329 9.82 1.15 -3.73
N LEU A 330 8.68 1.65 -4.19
CA LEU A 330 7.44 0.87 -4.34
C LEU A 330 7.60 -0.29 -5.34
N ASP A 331 8.29 -0.07 -6.45
CA ASP A 331 8.64 -1.14 -7.41
C ASP A 331 9.53 -2.22 -6.75
N SER A 332 10.49 -1.83 -5.93
CA SER A 332 11.37 -2.77 -5.22
C SER A 332 10.57 -3.66 -4.26
N LEU A 333 9.60 -3.10 -3.54
CA LEU A 333 8.73 -3.86 -2.65
C LEU A 333 7.80 -4.79 -3.44
N ALA A 334 7.31 -4.38 -4.61
CA ALA A 334 6.51 -5.23 -5.48
C ALA A 334 7.31 -6.48 -5.92
N VAL A 335 8.58 -6.33 -6.27
CA VAL A 335 9.48 -7.45 -6.60
C VAL A 335 9.69 -8.37 -5.39
N ALA A 336 9.91 -7.82 -4.20
CA ALA A 336 10.13 -8.61 -2.98
C ALA A 336 8.88 -9.43 -2.62
N VAL A 337 7.69 -8.84 -2.66
CA VAL A 337 6.41 -9.54 -2.41
C VAL A 337 6.15 -10.61 -3.46
N ALA A 338 6.38 -10.32 -4.75
CA ALA A 338 6.24 -11.28 -5.83
C ALA A 338 7.20 -12.48 -5.67
N GLN A 339 8.43 -12.26 -5.24
CA GLN A 339 9.40 -13.33 -4.98
C GLN A 339 8.96 -14.24 -3.83
N ILE A 340 8.47 -13.67 -2.72
CA ILE A 340 7.97 -14.45 -1.57
C ILE A 340 6.73 -15.24 -1.98
N SER A 341 5.81 -14.65 -2.74
CA SER A 341 4.62 -15.34 -3.23
C SER A 341 4.96 -16.50 -4.18
N ALA A 342 5.95 -16.33 -5.05
CA ALA A 342 6.45 -17.41 -5.90
C ALA A 342 7.09 -18.54 -5.09
N MET A 343 7.76 -18.22 -3.98
CA MET A 343 8.31 -19.21 -3.06
C MET A 343 7.20 -19.95 -2.29
N SER A 344 6.12 -19.25 -1.90
CA SER A 344 4.91 -19.85 -1.33
C SER A 344 4.27 -20.84 -2.30
N GLU A 345 4.14 -20.47 -3.59
CA GLU A 345 3.64 -21.36 -4.63
C GLU A 345 4.50 -22.65 -4.76
N ARG A 346 5.81 -22.56 -4.68
CA ARG A 346 6.69 -23.72 -4.66
C ARG A 346 6.48 -24.61 -3.43
N ARG A 347 6.10 -24.05 -2.30
CA ARG A 347 5.74 -24.84 -1.08
C ARG A 347 4.39 -25.52 -1.22
N ILE A 348 3.42 -24.86 -1.88
CA ILE A 348 2.12 -25.48 -2.24
C ILE A 348 2.37 -26.72 -3.11
N ASP A 349 3.19 -26.60 -4.18
CA ASP A 349 3.57 -27.71 -5.03
C ASP A 349 4.12 -28.89 -4.22
N ARG A 350 5.01 -28.62 -3.26
CA ARG A 350 5.58 -29.65 -2.41
C ARG A 350 4.55 -30.32 -1.49
N LEU A 351 3.60 -29.58 -0.95
CA LEU A 351 2.56 -30.13 -0.10
C LEU A 351 1.64 -31.09 -0.85
N VAL A 352 1.24 -30.74 -2.07
CA VAL A 352 0.28 -31.50 -2.88
C VAL A 352 0.92 -32.65 -3.67
N ASN A 353 2.24 -32.64 -3.82
CA ASN A 353 2.98 -33.62 -4.63
C ASN A 353 3.41 -34.83 -3.80
N PRO A 354 2.79 -36.02 -4.01
CA PRO A 354 3.10 -37.21 -3.22
C PRO A 354 4.55 -37.69 -3.36
N LEU A 355 5.21 -37.38 -4.49
CA LEU A 355 6.59 -37.79 -4.76
C LEU A 355 7.61 -37.16 -3.79
N VAL A 356 7.27 -36.04 -3.16
CA VAL A 356 8.18 -35.26 -2.31
C VAL A 356 7.65 -34.99 -0.90
N SER A 357 6.33 -35.07 -0.70
CA SER A 357 5.69 -34.78 0.60
C SER A 357 5.55 -36.06 1.49
N GLY A 358 5.43 -37.23 0.88
CA GLY A 358 5.02 -38.45 1.57
C GLY A 358 3.59 -38.36 2.13
N LEU A 359 2.76 -37.46 1.57
CA LEU A 359 1.34 -37.28 1.88
C LEU A 359 0.48 -37.85 0.75
N PRO A 360 -0.83 -38.04 0.96
CA PRO A 360 -1.74 -38.41 -0.13
C PRO A 360 -1.68 -37.42 -1.30
N ALA A 361 -1.82 -37.97 -2.52
CA ALA A 361 -1.77 -37.14 -3.72
C ALA A 361 -2.78 -36.00 -3.64
N PHE A 362 -2.31 -34.77 -3.87
CA PHE A 362 -3.08 -33.52 -3.82
C PHE A 362 -3.79 -33.27 -2.47
N LEU A 363 -3.33 -33.90 -1.40
CA LEU A 363 -3.94 -33.85 -0.06
C LEU A 363 -5.42 -34.32 -0.07
N ALA A 364 -5.80 -35.15 -1.03
CA ALA A 364 -7.11 -35.82 -1.07
C ALA A 364 -7.21 -36.92 -0.05
N THR A 365 -8.36 -37.07 0.61
CA THR A 365 -8.62 -38.18 1.57
C THR A 365 -8.74 -39.51 0.84
N ASP A 366 -9.36 -39.50 -0.35
CA ASP A 366 -9.45 -40.63 -1.29
C ASP A 366 -8.89 -40.24 -2.66
N PRO A 367 -7.54 -40.33 -2.85
CA PRO A 367 -6.91 -39.96 -4.12
C PRO A 367 -7.39 -40.84 -5.28
N GLY A 368 -7.88 -40.18 -6.32
CA GLY A 368 -8.46 -40.83 -7.50
C GLY A 368 -9.95 -40.59 -7.63
N ALA A 369 -10.72 -40.86 -6.56
CA ALA A 369 -12.12 -40.41 -6.49
C ALA A 369 -12.22 -38.92 -6.17
N GLY A 370 -11.34 -38.43 -5.25
CA GLY A 370 -11.17 -37.02 -4.96
C GLY A 370 -9.94 -36.41 -5.63
N SER A 371 -10.02 -35.12 -6.02
CA SER A 371 -8.96 -34.33 -6.61
C SER A 371 -8.24 -33.42 -5.60
N GLY A 372 -8.83 -33.18 -4.43
CA GLY A 372 -8.24 -32.38 -3.36
C GLY A 372 -7.79 -30.97 -3.79
N PHE A 373 -6.57 -30.61 -3.48
CA PHE A 373 -5.96 -29.32 -3.77
C PHE A 373 -5.28 -29.22 -5.15
N MET A 374 -5.50 -30.18 -6.06
CA MET A 374 -4.86 -30.18 -7.39
C MET A 374 -5.05 -28.83 -8.10
N ILE A 375 -6.29 -28.36 -8.24
CA ILE A 375 -6.59 -27.12 -8.97
C ILE A 375 -6.26 -25.87 -8.16
N ALA A 376 -6.24 -25.92 -6.85
CA ALA A 376 -5.74 -24.83 -6.01
C ALA A 376 -4.26 -24.50 -6.30
N GLN A 377 -3.43 -25.51 -6.59
CA GLN A 377 -2.06 -25.32 -7.06
C GLN A 377 -2.01 -24.61 -8.41
N TYR A 378 -2.88 -24.97 -9.37
CA TYR A 378 -2.98 -24.25 -10.67
C TYR A 378 -3.32 -22.78 -10.45
N THR A 379 -4.25 -22.46 -9.56
CA THR A 379 -4.60 -21.08 -9.20
C THR A 379 -3.38 -20.33 -8.65
N ALA A 380 -2.65 -20.93 -7.71
CA ALA A 380 -1.44 -20.31 -7.16
C ALA A 380 -0.37 -20.08 -8.25
N ALA A 381 -0.16 -21.05 -9.15
CA ALA A 381 0.79 -20.92 -10.26
C ALA A 381 0.38 -19.81 -11.24
N ALA A 382 -0.90 -19.66 -11.56
CA ALA A 382 -1.42 -18.60 -12.41
C ALA A 382 -1.20 -17.22 -11.80
N LEU A 383 -1.52 -17.04 -10.50
CA LEU A 383 -1.31 -15.78 -9.77
C LEU A 383 0.18 -15.44 -9.63
N ALA A 384 1.05 -16.44 -9.41
CA ALA A 384 2.50 -16.22 -9.38
C ALA A 384 3.05 -15.79 -10.76
N ALA A 385 2.50 -16.34 -11.85
CA ALA A 385 2.84 -15.91 -13.20
C ALA A 385 2.37 -14.48 -13.49
N GLU A 386 1.21 -14.07 -12.98
CA GLU A 386 0.75 -12.70 -13.06
C GLU A 386 1.66 -11.75 -12.27
N ASN A 387 2.01 -12.09 -11.03
CA ASN A 387 2.94 -11.30 -10.22
C ASN A 387 4.32 -11.16 -10.88
N ARG A 388 4.79 -12.16 -11.62
CA ARG A 388 6.04 -12.06 -12.39
C ARG A 388 5.95 -10.97 -13.46
N ARG A 389 4.81 -10.80 -14.13
CA ARG A 389 4.58 -9.73 -15.10
C ARG A 389 4.48 -8.37 -14.40
N LEU A 390 3.75 -8.31 -13.29
CA LEU A 390 3.62 -7.10 -12.47
C LEU A 390 4.94 -6.71 -11.79
N GLY A 391 5.93 -7.60 -11.72
CA GLY A 391 7.27 -7.30 -11.24
C GLY A 391 8.07 -6.33 -12.13
N ALA A 392 7.63 -6.06 -13.38
CA ALA A 392 8.27 -5.06 -14.22
C ALA A 392 8.13 -3.66 -13.59
N PRO A 393 9.23 -2.86 -13.51
CA PRO A 393 9.19 -1.54 -12.90
C PRO A 393 8.26 -0.59 -13.65
N ALA A 394 7.34 0.08 -12.93
CA ALA A 394 6.52 1.15 -13.46
C ALA A 394 7.29 2.48 -13.51
N SER A 395 8.27 2.65 -12.62
CA SER A 395 9.09 3.87 -12.51
C SER A 395 10.13 4.03 -13.62
N LEU A 396 10.31 3.04 -14.48
CA LEU A 396 11.23 3.13 -15.63
C LEU A 396 10.55 3.63 -16.90
N ASP A 397 9.26 3.94 -16.84
CA ASP A 397 8.60 4.47 -18.03
C ASP A 397 9.08 5.91 -18.28
N GLY A 398 9.33 6.18 -19.54
CA GLY A 398 9.59 7.52 -20.03
C GLY A 398 8.29 8.14 -20.51
N GLY A 399 8.39 9.27 -21.08
CA GLY A 399 7.27 9.97 -21.70
C GLY A 399 7.47 11.46 -21.62
N VAL A 400 6.77 12.15 -22.51
CA VAL A 400 6.80 13.62 -22.59
C VAL A 400 5.37 14.11 -22.62
N THR A 401 5.05 15.05 -21.72
CA THR A 401 3.74 15.69 -21.65
C THR A 401 3.90 17.21 -21.61
N SER A 402 2.78 17.94 -21.56
CA SER A 402 2.76 19.39 -21.42
C SER A 402 3.68 20.12 -22.43
N ALA A 403 3.60 19.72 -23.73
CA ALA A 403 4.37 20.30 -24.82
C ALA A 403 5.88 20.42 -24.52
N LEU A 404 6.49 19.30 -24.10
CA LEU A 404 7.91 19.14 -23.72
C LEU A 404 8.30 19.72 -22.35
N GLN A 405 7.39 20.34 -21.61
CA GLN A 405 7.69 20.89 -20.29
C GLN A 405 7.91 19.78 -19.25
N GLU A 406 7.14 18.67 -19.35
CA GLU A 406 7.23 17.49 -18.51
C GLU A 406 7.88 16.36 -19.31
N ASP A 407 9.20 16.36 -19.39
CA ASP A 407 10.02 15.41 -20.19
C ASP A 407 10.67 14.32 -19.35
N PHE A 408 10.32 14.23 -18.07
CA PHE A 408 10.67 13.17 -17.15
C PHE A 408 9.46 12.83 -16.26
N LEU A 409 8.95 11.60 -16.38
CA LEU A 409 7.80 11.10 -15.63
C LEU A 409 8.23 9.92 -14.75
N ALA A 410 8.08 10.03 -13.43
CA ALA A 410 8.54 9.03 -12.46
C ALA A 410 7.48 7.97 -12.12
N HIS A 411 6.22 8.14 -12.51
CA HIS A 411 5.09 7.22 -12.34
C HIS A 411 4.92 6.59 -10.93
N PRO A 412 5.11 7.30 -9.81
CA PRO A 412 5.01 6.71 -8.47
C PRO A 412 3.58 6.22 -8.16
N THR A 413 2.54 6.83 -8.71
CA THR A 413 1.15 6.35 -8.57
C THR A 413 0.94 5.00 -9.27
N ALA A 414 1.51 4.80 -10.45
CA ALA A 414 1.45 3.52 -11.15
C ALA A 414 2.21 2.43 -10.37
N ALA A 415 3.37 2.77 -9.79
CA ALA A 415 4.13 1.86 -8.92
C ALA A 415 3.33 1.46 -7.66
N ALA A 416 2.62 2.41 -7.03
CA ALA A 416 1.77 2.15 -5.87
C ALA A 416 0.58 1.22 -6.21
N ASN A 417 -0.14 1.51 -7.28
CA ASN A 417 -1.26 0.68 -7.75
C ASN A 417 -0.80 -0.73 -8.13
N LYS A 418 0.33 -0.84 -8.82
CA LYS A 418 0.93 -2.12 -9.18
C LYS A 418 1.31 -2.92 -7.94
N LEU A 419 1.95 -2.31 -6.94
CA LEU A 419 2.30 -2.95 -5.68
C LEU A 419 1.05 -3.50 -4.96
N LEU A 420 -0.03 -2.72 -4.88
CA LEU A 420 -1.30 -3.18 -4.32
C LEU A 420 -1.85 -4.41 -5.05
N ALA A 421 -1.79 -4.44 -6.38
CA ALA A 421 -2.21 -5.59 -7.18
C ALA A 421 -1.32 -6.83 -6.94
N VAL A 422 0.01 -6.64 -6.81
CA VAL A 422 0.94 -7.73 -6.45
C VAL A 422 0.62 -8.31 -5.08
N ILE A 423 0.30 -7.45 -4.10
CA ILE A 423 -0.08 -7.89 -2.74
C ILE A 423 -1.42 -8.65 -2.79
N ASP A 424 -2.41 -8.22 -3.58
CA ASP A 424 -3.68 -8.93 -3.74
C ASP A 424 -3.45 -10.39 -4.18
N ASN A 425 -2.65 -10.60 -5.22
CA ASN A 425 -2.31 -11.92 -5.71
C ASN A 425 -1.48 -12.72 -4.68
N ALA A 426 -0.54 -12.08 -4.00
CA ALA A 426 0.31 -12.70 -2.99
C ALA A 426 -0.48 -13.19 -1.78
N GLU A 427 -1.47 -12.42 -1.30
CA GLU A 427 -2.37 -12.82 -0.22
C GLU A 427 -3.24 -14.03 -0.61
N GLN A 428 -3.69 -14.11 -1.87
CA GLN A 428 -4.40 -15.28 -2.39
C GLN A 428 -3.51 -16.53 -2.38
N ILE A 429 -2.29 -16.43 -2.92
CA ILE A 429 -1.32 -17.53 -2.95
C ILE A 429 -1.03 -18.01 -1.52
N LEU A 430 -0.82 -17.07 -0.59
CA LEU A 430 -0.53 -17.40 0.79
C LEU A 430 -1.73 -18.05 1.51
N GLY A 431 -2.96 -17.62 1.20
CA GLY A 431 -4.20 -18.27 1.66
C GLY A 431 -4.33 -19.71 1.18
N ILE A 432 -3.91 -19.97 -0.07
CA ILE A 432 -3.84 -21.35 -0.62
C ILE A 432 -2.80 -22.17 0.15
N GLU A 433 -1.58 -21.64 0.40
CA GLU A 433 -0.55 -22.33 1.18
C GLU A 433 -1.05 -22.64 2.59
N PHE A 434 -1.70 -21.66 3.25
CA PHE A 434 -2.23 -21.84 4.59
C PHE A 434 -3.27 -22.99 4.66
N SER A 435 -4.19 -23.00 3.67
CA SER A 435 -5.19 -24.07 3.58
C SER A 435 -4.59 -25.43 3.32
N ALA A 436 -3.63 -25.52 2.40
CA ALA A 436 -2.92 -26.76 2.06
C ALA A 436 -2.04 -27.26 3.22
N ALA A 437 -1.33 -26.36 3.91
CA ALA A 437 -0.51 -26.71 5.07
C ALA A 437 -1.37 -27.24 6.23
N ALA A 438 -2.53 -26.63 6.49
CA ALA A 438 -3.47 -27.12 7.49
C ALA A 438 -4.02 -28.50 7.12
N GLN A 439 -4.36 -28.73 5.85
CA GLN A 439 -4.81 -30.05 5.37
C GLN A 439 -3.69 -31.10 5.48
N ALA A 440 -2.45 -30.74 5.17
CA ALA A 440 -1.30 -31.62 5.37
C ALA A 440 -1.10 -32.01 6.84
N GLN A 441 -1.36 -31.10 7.77
CA GLN A 441 -1.28 -31.36 9.20
C GLN A 441 -2.34 -32.39 9.68
N ASP A 442 -3.52 -32.44 9.03
CA ASP A 442 -4.54 -33.45 9.38
C ASP A 442 -4.04 -34.87 9.16
N PHE A 443 -3.22 -35.13 8.15
CA PHE A 443 -2.60 -36.43 7.90
C PHE A 443 -1.43 -36.75 8.84
N LYS A 444 -0.95 -35.78 9.62
CA LYS A 444 0.19 -35.94 10.54
C LYS A 444 -0.22 -36.12 12.01
N VAL A 445 -1.50 -35.98 12.35
CA VAL A 445 -1.99 -36.07 13.74
C VAL A 445 -1.55 -37.33 14.45
N ALA A 446 -1.54 -38.50 13.77
CA ALA A 446 -1.14 -39.78 14.32
C ALA A 446 0.40 -39.98 14.43
N VAL A 447 1.19 -39.07 13.83
CA VAL A 447 2.67 -39.22 13.78
C VAL A 447 3.30 -38.63 15.04
N ALA A 448 3.04 -37.34 15.32
CA ALA A 448 3.59 -36.64 16.48
C ALA A 448 2.85 -35.32 16.71
N PRO A 449 2.95 -34.70 17.89
CA PRO A 449 2.32 -33.43 18.19
C PRO A 449 2.99 -32.27 17.43
N ARG A 450 2.19 -31.28 17.05
CA ARG A 450 2.66 -30.00 16.54
C ARG A 450 3.33 -29.15 17.62
N ALA A 451 4.18 -28.21 17.22
CA ALA A 451 4.64 -27.16 18.11
C ALA A 451 3.47 -26.26 18.54
N LYS A 452 3.58 -25.62 19.71
CA LYS A 452 2.53 -24.70 20.18
C LYS A 452 2.25 -23.56 19.18
N GLY A 453 3.31 -22.98 18.57
CA GLY A 453 3.20 -21.87 17.64
C GLY A 453 2.52 -22.26 16.32
N THR A 454 2.72 -23.46 15.81
CA THR A 454 2.06 -23.97 14.60
C THR A 454 0.67 -24.52 14.90
N ASP A 455 0.43 -25.08 16.08
CA ASP A 455 -0.90 -25.52 16.53
C ASP A 455 -1.86 -24.31 16.69
N ALA A 456 -1.37 -23.16 17.16
CA ALA A 456 -2.16 -21.95 17.21
C ALA A 456 -2.61 -21.51 15.79
N LEU A 457 -1.73 -21.57 14.80
CA LEU A 457 -2.05 -21.28 13.38
C LEU A 457 -3.06 -22.29 12.83
N TYR A 458 -2.83 -23.58 13.07
CA TYR A 458 -3.73 -24.64 12.65
C TYR A 458 -5.15 -24.45 13.21
N ARG A 459 -5.29 -24.19 14.50
CA ARG A 459 -6.59 -23.92 15.12
C ARG A 459 -7.23 -22.66 14.58
N HIS A 460 -6.43 -21.64 14.29
CA HIS A 460 -6.93 -20.36 13.76
C HIS A 460 -7.62 -20.55 12.40
N ILE A 461 -6.98 -21.26 11.46
CA ILE A 461 -7.61 -21.54 10.16
C ILE A 461 -8.76 -22.55 10.29
N ARG A 462 -8.64 -23.58 11.14
CA ARG A 462 -9.71 -24.58 11.33
C ARG A 462 -10.96 -24.01 12.01
N ALA A 463 -10.87 -22.88 12.69
CA ALA A 463 -12.04 -22.15 13.18
C ALA A 463 -12.96 -21.61 12.07
N VAL A 464 -12.44 -21.44 10.86
CA VAL A 464 -13.19 -20.91 9.69
C VAL A 464 -13.25 -21.87 8.51
N LEU A 465 -12.29 -22.78 8.38
CA LEU A 465 -12.23 -23.78 7.31
C LEU A 465 -12.22 -25.20 7.90
N PRO A 466 -13.27 -26.00 7.66
CA PRO A 466 -13.27 -27.39 8.06
C PRO A 466 -12.24 -28.21 7.27
N THR A 467 -11.85 -29.36 7.80
CA THR A 467 -11.05 -30.35 7.07
C THR A 467 -11.67 -30.65 5.71
N TYR A 468 -10.84 -30.79 4.69
CA TYR A 468 -11.27 -31.10 3.33
C TYR A 468 -11.34 -32.61 3.14
N ALA A 469 -12.41 -33.21 3.65
CA ALA A 469 -12.62 -34.66 3.59
C ALA A 469 -13.14 -35.12 2.22
N ASP A 470 -14.14 -34.43 1.71
CA ASP A 470 -14.73 -34.64 0.39
C ASP A 470 -14.55 -33.41 -0.49
N ASP A 471 -14.46 -33.59 -1.82
CA ASP A 471 -14.36 -32.49 -2.75
C ASP A 471 -15.59 -31.58 -2.68
N ARG A 472 -15.35 -30.27 -2.55
CA ARG A 472 -16.35 -29.19 -2.52
C ARG A 472 -15.84 -27.96 -3.22
N PRO A 473 -16.66 -26.94 -3.54
CA PRO A 473 -16.21 -25.69 -4.13
C PRO A 473 -15.15 -25.01 -3.26
N LEU A 474 -13.86 -25.22 -3.62
CA LEU A 474 -12.72 -24.78 -2.80
C LEU A 474 -12.51 -23.27 -2.87
N GLY A 475 -12.95 -22.58 -3.94
CA GLY A 475 -12.75 -21.15 -4.12
C GLY A 475 -13.24 -20.31 -2.95
N TRP A 476 -14.41 -20.62 -2.39
CA TRP A 476 -14.96 -19.91 -1.22
C TRP A 476 -14.11 -20.10 0.05
N ASP A 477 -13.50 -21.28 0.21
CA ASP A 477 -12.61 -21.53 1.34
C ASP A 477 -11.30 -20.76 1.18
N LEU A 478 -10.77 -20.66 -0.05
CA LEU A 478 -9.56 -19.89 -0.33
C LEU A 478 -9.78 -18.38 -0.12
N GLU A 479 -10.97 -17.85 -0.46
CA GLU A 479 -11.35 -16.46 -0.13
C GLU A 479 -11.39 -16.23 1.38
N LYS A 480 -11.99 -17.13 2.15
CA LYS A 480 -12.00 -17.04 3.61
C LYS A 480 -10.59 -17.08 4.20
N ALA A 481 -9.71 -17.95 3.66
CA ALA A 481 -8.33 -18.01 4.09
C ALA A 481 -7.59 -16.69 3.85
N ARG A 482 -7.72 -16.10 2.64
CA ARG A 482 -7.20 -14.74 2.35
C ARG A 482 -7.74 -13.70 3.31
N ASP A 483 -9.05 -13.71 3.57
CA ASP A 483 -9.70 -12.73 4.44
C ASP A 483 -9.19 -12.80 5.89
N LEU A 484 -8.79 -13.99 6.37
CA LEU A 484 -8.10 -14.12 7.66
C LEU A 484 -6.79 -13.31 7.67
N LEU A 485 -6.00 -13.41 6.60
CA LEU A 485 -4.71 -12.70 6.48
C LEU A 485 -4.91 -11.19 6.51
N ARG A 486 -6.02 -10.70 5.96
CA ARG A 486 -6.34 -9.27 5.88
C ARG A 486 -6.82 -8.67 7.21
N ARG A 487 -7.51 -9.46 8.03
CA ARG A 487 -8.21 -8.96 9.23
C ARG A 487 -7.30 -8.69 10.40
N ALA A 488 -6.33 -9.56 10.65
CA ALA A 488 -5.48 -9.49 11.84
C ALA A 488 -4.09 -10.07 11.56
N PRO A 489 -3.07 -9.73 12.36
CA PRO A 489 -1.79 -10.43 12.32
C PRO A 489 -1.95 -11.90 12.70
N PRO A 490 -0.94 -12.75 12.40
CA PRO A 490 -0.98 -14.14 12.81
C PRO A 490 -1.09 -14.26 14.34
N PRO A 491 -1.79 -15.29 14.87
CA PRO A 491 -1.90 -15.51 16.31
C PRO A 491 -0.50 -15.62 16.94
N GLY A 492 -0.38 -15.10 18.15
CA GLY A 492 0.83 -15.20 18.96
C GLY A 492 1.24 -16.66 19.23
N ILE A 493 2.46 -16.85 19.74
CA ILE A 493 3.04 -18.14 20.09
C ILE A 493 2.65 -18.50 21.52
#